data_75a8a9d73c9bf5fe7cefaa587a6956e1
#
_entry.id   75a8a9d73c9bf5fe7cefaa587a6956e1
#
_cell.length_a   1.000
_cell.length_b   1.000
_cell.length_c   1.000
_cell.angle_alpha   90.00
_cell.angle_beta   90.00
_cell.angle_gamma   90.00
#
_symmetry.space_group_name_H-M   'P 1'
#
loop_
_entity.id
_entity.type
_entity.pdbx_description
1 polymer ?
#
loop_
_entity_poly.entity_id
_entity_poly.type
_entity_poly.pdbx_seq_one_letter_code
_entity_poly.pdbx_strand_id
1 'polypeptide(L)'
;MSLAAKVKEVERLFKTIDEDIAKFQEKSKLGCISGCGECCKKPDIEATVLEMLPYAYYLYKNKKAEDQWEKLKENTAAICILFTSPVGSQKGFCSEYTSRGFICRLFGFSAVLDKTGQPELATCKYIKTSQAEAYQQTVEAIKRGEHVPVMSEYYMKLYGIDANLSTKFYPINTAIRLAIEEVMSYFAYRSDEVLEQEEEGL
;
A
#
# COMPACT_ATOMS: atom_id res chain seq x y z
N MET A 1 -17.24 -12.89 -5.55
CA MET A 1 -16.73 -11.74 -6.34
C MET A 1 -15.60 -12.26 -7.21
N SER A 2 -15.54 -11.89 -8.51
CA SER A 2 -14.43 -12.25 -9.40
C SER A 2 -13.12 -11.57 -8.96
N LEU A 3 -11.98 -12.07 -9.45
CA LEU A 3 -10.69 -11.46 -9.15
C LEU A 3 -10.61 -10.02 -9.65
N ALA A 4 -11.04 -9.79 -10.90
CA ALA A 4 -11.07 -8.45 -11.50
C ALA A 4 -11.96 -7.47 -10.70
N ALA A 5 -13.11 -7.94 -10.20
CA ALA A 5 -13.97 -7.12 -9.34
C ALA A 5 -13.31 -6.78 -8.00
N LYS A 6 -12.56 -7.72 -7.38
CA LYS A 6 -11.78 -7.44 -6.16
C LYS A 6 -10.70 -6.39 -6.43
N VAL A 7 -9.95 -6.54 -7.53
CA VAL A 7 -8.93 -5.58 -7.95
C VAL A 7 -9.52 -4.18 -8.07
N LYS A 8 -10.63 -4.03 -8.79
CA LYS A 8 -11.34 -2.76 -9.00
C LYS A 8 -11.78 -2.11 -7.68
N GLU A 9 -12.31 -2.91 -6.73
CA GLU A 9 -12.70 -2.38 -5.41
C GLU A 9 -11.48 -1.92 -4.60
N VAL A 10 -10.36 -2.66 -4.66
CA VAL A 10 -9.11 -2.24 -4.00
C VAL A 10 -8.57 -0.94 -4.62
N GLU A 11 -8.61 -0.80 -5.94
CA GLU A 11 -8.21 0.43 -6.63
C GLU A 11 -9.09 1.64 -6.27
N ARG A 12 -10.40 1.42 -6.08
CA ARG A 12 -11.30 2.47 -5.55
C ARG A 12 -10.90 2.90 -4.15
N LEU A 13 -10.53 1.94 -3.28
CA LEU A 13 -10.03 2.27 -1.95
C LEU A 13 -8.68 3.01 -2.01
N PHE A 14 -7.78 2.66 -2.94
CA PHE A 14 -6.55 3.42 -3.16
C PHE A 14 -6.85 4.88 -3.47
N LYS A 15 -7.79 5.13 -4.38
CA LYS A 15 -8.21 6.48 -4.73
C LYS A 15 -8.79 7.24 -3.53
N THR A 16 -9.65 6.58 -2.76
CA THR A 16 -10.21 7.17 -1.52
C THR A 16 -9.11 7.54 -0.53
N ILE A 17 -8.13 6.63 -0.30
CA ILE A 17 -6.99 6.89 0.58
C ILE A 17 -6.18 8.09 0.07
N ASP A 18 -5.86 8.13 -1.22
CA ASP A 18 -5.05 9.21 -1.79
C ASP A 18 -5.76 10.57 -1.68
N GLU A 19 -7.09 10.62 -1.88
CA GLU A 19 -7.91 11.83 -1.71
C GLU A 19 -7.94 12.29 -0.24
N ASP A 20 -8.11 11.38 0.71
CA ASP A 20 -8.17 11.71 2.13
C ASP A 20 -6.80 12.13 2.66
N ILE A 21 -5.72 11.49 2.22
CA ILE A 21 -4.35 11.88 2.52
C ILE A 21 -4.04 13.27 1.94
N ALA A 22 -4.46 13.57 0.71
CA ALA A 22 -4.26 14.89 0.10
C ALA A 22 -4.95 16.00 0.91
N LYS A 23 -6.20 15.78 1.34
CA LYS A 23 -6.93 16.72 2.22
C LYS A 23 -6.23 16.91 3.56
N PHE A 24 -5.73 15.82 4.16
CA PHE A 24 -4.98 15.89 5.41
C PHE A 24 -3.68 16.66 5.26
N GLN A 25 -2.93 16.43 4.18
CA GLN A 25 -1.68 17.14 3.88
C GLN A 25 -1.93 18.65 3.63
N GLU A 26 -3.01 18.98 2.94
CA GLU A 26 -3.39 20.40 2.72
C GLU A 26 -3.63 21.13 4.03
N LYS A 27 -4.31 20.49 5.00
CA LYS A 27 -4.61 21.07 6.32
C LYS A 27 -3.38 21.11 7.23
N SER A 28 -2.69 19.99 7.36
CA SER A 28 -1.55 19.84 8.29
C SER A 28 -0.27 20.52 7.81
N LYS A 29 -0.17 20.81 6.51
CA LYS A 29 1.06 21.29 5.84
C LYS A 29 2.23 20.31 5.94
N LEU A 30 1.96 19.07 6.36
CA LEU A 30 2.97 18.01 6.39
C LEU A 30 3.18 17.44 4.99
N GLY A 31 4.42 17.23 4.61
CA GLY A 31 4.78 16.69 3.31
C GLY A 31 5.99 15.76 3.36
N CYS A 32 6.04 14.84 2.39
CA CYS A 32 7.22 13.98 2.20
C CYS A 32 8.14 14.57 1.13
N ILE A 33 9.44 14.34 1.27
CA ILE A 33 10.42 14.70 0.22
C ILE A 33 10.25 13.73 -0.95
N SER A 34 10.14 14.26 -2.15
CA SER A 34 10.18 13.45 -3.38
C SER A 34 11.50 12.67 -3.45
N GLY A 35 11.42 11.38 -3.77
CA GLY A 35 12.57 10.51 -3.89
C GLY A 35 13.30 10.22 -2.55
N CYS A 36 12.64 10.37 -1.41
CA CYS A 36 13.23 10.07 -0.10
C CYS A 36 13.47 8.56 0.09
N GLY A 37 12.45 7.72 -0.14
CA GLY A 37 12.52 6.26 -0.04
C GLY A 37 12.80 5.67 1.35
N GLU A 38 12.95 6.48 2.40
CA GLU A 38 13.33 6.00 3.74
C GLU A 38 12.31 5.02 4.35
N CYS A 39 11.02 5.20 4.07
CA CYS A 39 9.99 4.24 4.48
C CYS A 39 10.13 2.90 3.75
N CYS A 40 10.57 2.90 2.47
CA CYS A 40 10.75 1.68 1.68
C CYS A 40 11.98 0.86 2.08
N LYS A 41 12.94 1.46 2.79
CA LYS A 41 14.13 0.77 3.31
C LYS A 41 13.89 0.04 4.62
N LYS A 42 12.72 0.19 5.22
CA LYS A 42 12.36 -0.50 6.46
C LYS A 42 12.22 -2.00 6.21
N PRO A 43 12.88 -2.86 7.01
CA PRO A 43 12.83 -4.30 6.83
C PRO A 43 11.54 -4.94 7.36
N ASP A 44 10.76 -4.20 8.13
CA ASP A 44 9.59 -4.63 8.90
C ASP A 44 8.26 -4.14 8.30
N ILE A 45 8.25 -3.82 6.99
CA ILE A 45 7.00 -3.46 6.31
C ILE A 45 6.18 -4.73 6.05
N GLU A 46 4.97 -4.73 6.56
CA GLU A 46 3.99 -5.80 6.33
C GLU A 46 2.81 -5.27 5.51
N ALA A 47 2.25 -6.18 4.70
CA ALA A 47 1.09 -5.91 3.86
C ALA A 47 0.19 -7.14 3.78
N THR A 48 -1.06 -6.97 3.38
CA THR A 48 -1.98 -8.05 3.09
C THR A 48 -1.85 -8.49 1.62
N VAL A 49 -2.29 -9.71 1.31
CA VAL A 49 -2.33 -10.20 -0.07
C VAL A 49 -3.30 -9.36 -0.90
N LEU A 50 -4.45 -9.00 -0.33
CA LEU A 50 -5.50 -8.27 -1.03
C LEU A 50 -5.05 -6.89 -1.51
N GLU A 51 -4.32 -6.14 -0.68
CA GLU A 51 -3.83 -4.81 -1.08
C GLU A 51 -2.76 -4.86 -2.19
N MET A 52 -2.14 -6.01 -2.42
CA MET A 52 -1.15 -6.20 -3.50
C MET A 52 -1.76 -6.81 -4.78
N LEU A 53 -3.04 -7.19 -4.76
CA LEU A 53 -3.72 -7.75 -5.94
C LEU A 53 -3.71 -6.83 -7.17
N PRO A 54 -3.94 -5.49 -7.06
CA PRO A 54 -3.88 -4.61 -8.23
C PRO A 54 -2.53 -4.66 -8.94
N TYR A 55 -1.43 -4.69 -8.18
CA TYR A 55 -0.08 -4.82 -8.75
C TYR A 55 0.13 -6.20 -9.40
N ALA A 56 -0.26 -7.27 -8.73
CA ALA A 56 -0.15 -8.63 -9.26
C ALA A 56 -0.97 -8.82 -10.53
N TYR A 57 -2.18 -8.27 -10.56
CA TYR A 57 -3.06 -8.29 -11.74
C TYR A 57 -2.45 -7.50 -12.91
N TYR A 58 -1.90 -6.32 -12.64
CA TYR A 58 -1.16 -5.54 -13.63
C TYR A 58 0.01 -6.34 -14.21
N LEU A 59 0.79 -7.03 -13.38
CA LEU A 59 1.90 -7.87 -13.85
C LEU A 59 1.41 -9.01 -14.74
N TYR A 60 0.33 -9.66 -14.35
CA TYR A 60 -0.26 -10.76 -15.11
C TYR A 60 -0.72 -10.28 -16.50
N LYS A 61 -1.48 -9.20 -16.56
CA LYS A 61 -1.96 -8.59 -17.81
C LYS A 61 -0.81 -8.19 -18.75
N ASN A 62 0.32 -7.81 -18.21
CA ASN A 62 1.50 -7.41 -18.97
C ASN A 62 2.51 -8.57 -19.17
N LYS A 63 2.13 -9.83 -18.86
CA LYS A 63 2.97 -11.03 -19.02
C LYS A 63 4.30 -10.95 -18.25
N LYS A 64 4.29 -10.28 -17.09
CA LYS A 64 5.46 -10.08 -16.21
C LYS A 64 5.33 -10.82 -14.87
N ALA A 65 4.23 -11.53 -14.65
CA ALA A 65 3.94 -12.16 -13.36
C ALA A 65 4.95 -13.26 -13.02
N GLU A 66 5.26 -14.16 -13.95
CA GLU A 66 6.23 -15.24 -13.74
C GLU A 66 7.62 -14.72 -13.44
N ASP A 67 8.14 -13.78 -14.24
CA ASP A 67 9.46 -13.19 -14.03
C ASP A 67 9.57 -12.51 -12.66
N GLN A 68 8.51 -11.81 -12.23
CA GLN A 68 8.50 -11.14 -10.93
C GLN A 68 8.37 -12.13 -9.79
N TRP A 69 7.60 -13.19 -9.98
CA TRP A 69 7.44 -14.26 -8.99
C TRP A 69 8.76 -15.00 -8.75
N GLU A 70 9.50 -15.38 -9.80
CA GLU A 70 10.81 -16.00 -9.67
C GLU A 70 11.81 -15.09 -8.93
N LYS A 71 11.86 -13.80 -9.27
CA LYS A 71 12.69 -12.83 -8.55
C LYS A 71 12.34 -12.76 -7.05
N LEU A 72 11.05 -12.80 -6.72
CA LEU A 72 10.59 -12.75 -5.33
C LEU A 72 10.87 -14.04 -4.57
N LYS A 73 10.85 -15.19 -5.25
CA LYS A 73 11.17 -16.49 -4.67
C LYS A 73 12.65 -16.59 -4.27
N GLU A 74 13.53 -16.03 -5.07
CA GLU A 74 14.97 -15.99 -4.81
C GLU A 74 15.38 -14.85 -3.86
N ASN A 75 14.52 -13.85 -3.68
CA ASN A 75 14.82 -12.66 -2.90
C ASN A 75 14.81 -12.95 -1.39
N THR A 76 15.96 -12.86 -0.77
CA THR A 76 16.16 -12.96 0.70
C THR A 76 16.21 -11.60 1.39
N ALA A 77 16.19 -10.49 0.63
CA ALA A 77 16.27 -9.15 1.20
C ALA A 77 14.97 -8.78 1.93
N ALA A 78 15.10 -8.18 3.11
CA ALA A 78 13.97 -7.67 3.86
C ALA A 78 13.41 -6.35 3.28
N ILE A 79 14.23 -5.62 2.49
CA ILE A 79 13.81 -4.39 1.81
C ILE A 79 12.84 -4.73 0.68
N CYS A 80 11.81 -3.90 0.52
CA CYS A 80 10.83 -4.05 -0.55
C CYS A 80 11.49 -4.16 -1.94
N ILE A 81 11.16 -5.19 -2.72
CA ILE A 81 11.73 -5.42 -4.06
C ILE A 81 11.42 -4.28 -5.04
N LEU A 82 10.38 -3.50 -4.78
CA LEU A 82 9.98 -2.34 -5.60
C LEU A 82 10.77 -1.07 -5.26
N PHE A 83 11.64 -1.12 -4.25
CA PHE A 83 12.52 -0.01 -3.94
C PHE A 83 13.66 0.07 -4.94
N THR A 84 13.81 1.22 -5.57
CA THR A 84 14.87 1.51 -6.53
C THR A 84 15.68 2.71 -6.06
N SER A 85 17.01 2.59 -6.11
CA SER A 85 17.95 3.66 -5.80
C SER A 85 18.89 3.86 -6.96
N PRO A 86 19.14 5.10 -7.41
CA PRO A 86 20.20 5.38 -8.37
C PRO A 86 21.56 4.95 -7.82
N VAL A 87 22.44 4.48 -8.69
CA VAL A 87 23.78 4.03 -8.30
C VAL A 87 24.52 5.15 -7.56
N GLY A 88 25.05 4.85 -6.37
CA GLY A 88 25.76 5.80 -5.53
C GLY A 88 24.88 6.78 -4.75
N SER A 89 23.55 6.67 -4.83
CA SER A 89 22.60 7.50 -4.07
C SER A 89 22.10 6.78 -2.82
N GLN A 90 21.98 7.54 -1.72
CA GLN A 90 21.25 7.07 -0.54
C GLN A 90 19.74 7.29 -0.65
N LYS A 91 19.30 8.11 -1.62
CA LYS A 91 17.89 8.36 -1.92
C LYS A 91 17.36 7.30 -2.87
N GLY A 92 16.07 7.06 -2.84
CA GLY A 92 15.41 6.12 -3.73
C GLY A 92 13.90 6.33 -3.75
N PHE A 93 13.21 5.52 -4.53
CA PHE A 93 11.77 5.62 -4.72
C PHE A 93 11.16 4.24 -5.00
N CYS A 94 9.86 4.14 -4.94
CA CYS A 94 9.13 2.96 -5.38
C CYS A 94 9.01 2.97 -6.91
N SER A 95 9.48 1.92 -7.58
CA SER A 95 9.36 1.77 -9.05
C SER A 95 7.89 1.69 -9.49
N GLU A 96 7.01 1.18 -8.61
CA GLU A 96 5.58 0.99 -8.85
C GLU A 96 4.75 1.89 -7.93
N TYR A 97 5.00 3.20 -7.97
CA TYR A 97 4.42 4.16 -7.02
C TYR A 97 2.88 4.20 -7.05
N THR A 98 2.28 4.04 -8.21
CA THR A 98 0.82 4.04 -8.40
C THR A 98 0.15 2.79 -7.84
N SER A 99 0.86 1.66 -7.84
CA SER A 99 0.35 0.35 -7.38
C SER A 99 0.76 0.00 -5.95
N ARG A 100 1.33 0.95 -5.20
CA ARG A 100 1.74 0.71 -3.80
C ARG A 100 0.56 0.37 -2.90
N GLY A 101 0.76 -0.55 -1.95
CA GLY A 101 -0.27 -0.99 -1.01
C GLY A 101 -0.71 0.07 0.01
N PHE A 102 -1.65 -0.28 0.87
CA PHE A 102 -2.25 0.60 1.88
C PHE A 102 -1.22 1.17 2.84
N ILE A 103 -0.37 0.31 3.40
CA ILE A 103 0.67 0.76 4.34
C ILE A 103 1.55 1.85 3.73
N CYS A 104 1.90 1.72 2.43
CA CYS A 104 2.74 2.68 1.74
C CYS A 104 2.03 4.01 1.44
N ARG A 105 0.68 4.01 1.34
CA ARG A 105 -0.14 5.20 1.12
C ARG A 105 -0.44 5.93 2.42
N LEU A 106 -0.75 5.16 3.47
CA LEU A 106 -1.18 5.66 4.77
C LEU A 106 -0.03 6.15 5.64
N PHE A 107 1.14 5.49 5.59
CA PHE A 107 2.27 5.82 6.44
C PHE A 107 2.76 7.26 6.22
N GLY A 108 2.87 7.98 7.31
CA GLY A 108 3.30 9.39 7.32
C GLY A 108 2.16 10.37 7.49
N PHE A 109 0.93 10.02 7.09
CA PHE A 109 -0.20 10.93 6.97
C PHE A 109 -1.51 10.35 7.51
N SER A 110 -1.46 9.26 8.26
CA SER A 110 -2.59 8.65 8.92
C SER A 110 -2.29 8.38 10.39
N ALA A 111 -3.31 8.09 11.18
CA ALA A 111 -3.18 7.73 12.58
C ALA A 111 -3.39 6.24 12.82
N VAL A 112 -2.77 5.74 13.86
CA VAL A 112 -3.13 4.49 14.53
C VAL A 112 -3.88 4.82 15.81
N LEU A 113 -4.80 3.95 16.24
CA LEU A 113 -5.47 4.12 17.53
C LEU A 113 -4.60 3.54 18.64
N ASP A 114 -4.41 4.32 19.70
CA ASP A 114 -3.76 3.84 20.92
C ASP A 114 -4.68 2.88 21.71
N LYS A 115 -4.21 2.40 22.85
CA LYS A 115 -4.95 1.47 23.72
C LYS A 115 -6.26 2.07 24.29
N THR A 116 -6.41 3.38 24.26
CA THR A 116 -7.59 4.11 24.72
C THR A 116 -8.51 4.54 23.59
N GLY A 117 -8.16 4.18 22.34
CA GLY A 117 -8.89 4.54 21.13
C GLY A 117 -8.59 5.96 20.62
N GLN A 118 -7.55 6.62 21.15
CA GLN A 118 -7.16 7.95 20.69
C GLN A 118 -6.25 7.85 19.45
N PRO A 119 -6.46 8.71 18.43
CA PRO A 119 -5.64 8.69 17.22
C PRO A 119 -4.25 9.27 17.49
N GLU A 120 -3.22 8.52 17.12
CA GLU A 120 -1.81 8.89 17.19
C GLU A 120 -1.20 8.90 15.79
N LEU A 121 -0.62 10.03 15.38
CA LEU A 121 -0.10 10.19 14.01
C LEU A 121 1.10 9.26 13.74
N ALA A 122 0.91 8.31 12.83
CA ALA A 122 1.95 7.39 12.37
C ALA A 122 2.80 8.04 11.28
N THR A 123 3.93 8.65 11.66
CA THR A 123 4.80 9.36 10.71
C THR A 123 6.27 9.10 10.94
N CYS A 124 7.10 9.41 9.93
CA CYS A 124 8.53 9.16 9.95
C CYS A 124 9.31 10.22 10.75
N LYS A 125 10.56 9.86 11.13
CA LYS A 125 11.46 10.76 11.83
C LYS A 125 11.69 12.08 11.06
N TYR A 126 11.81 11.99 9.72
CA TYR A 126 12.05 13.18 8.90
C TYR A 126 10.92 14.23 9.07
N ILE A 127 9.65 13.83 8.94
CA ILE A 127 8.53 14.76 9.14
C ILE A 127 8.58 15.36 10.55
N LYS A 128 8.81 14.53 11.58
CA LYS A 128 8.90 14.98 12.98
C LYS A 128 10.01 16.01 13.24
N THR A 129 11.12 15.90 12.52
CA THR A 129 12.30 16.76 12.79
C THR A 129 12.39 17.96 11.87
N SER A 130 12.17 17.78 10.55
CA SER A 130 12.31 18.88 9.57
C SER A 130 11.08 19.76 9.45
N GLN A 131 9.92 19.28 9.94
CA GLN A 131 8.65 20.02 9.96
C GLN A 131 8.08 20.07 11.38
N ALA A 132 8.95 20.26 12.37
CA ALA A 132 8.64 20.10 13.79
C ALA A 132 7.44 20.96 14.23
N GLU A 133 7.38 22.21 13.80
CA GLU A 133 6.29 23.14 14.14
C GLU A 133 4.95 22.64 13.58
N ALA A 134 4.88 22.35 12.27
CA ALA A 134 3.67 21.83 11.63
C ALA A 134 3.26 20.47 12.24
N TYR A 135 4.24 19.62 12.57
CA TYR A 135 3.98 18.36 13.25
C TYR A 135 3.34 18.56 14.62
N GLN A 136 3.87 19.44 15.46
CA GLN A 136 3.31 19.73 16.79
C GLN A 136 1.90 20.31 16.69
N GLN A 137 1.69 21.28 15.81
CA GLN A 137 0.36 21.86 15.57
C GLN A 137 -0.64 20.80 15.12
N THR A 138 -0.22 19.88 14.23
CA THR A 138 -1.07 18.76 13.76
C THR A 138 -1.42 17.80 14.89
N VAL A 139 -0.44 17.40 15.72
CA VAL A 139 -0.70 16.52 16.88
C VAL A 139 -1.68 17.15 17.86
N GLU A 140 -1.54 18.44 18.14
CA GLU A 140 -2.48 19.16 19.01
C GLU A 140 -3.88 19.29 18.40
N ALA A 141 -3.96 19.51 17.08
CA ALA A 141 -5.22 19.55 16.35
C ALA A 141 -5.96 18.20 16.41
N ILE A 142 -5.23 17.10 16.20
CA ILE A 142 -5.78 15.73 16.34
C ILE A 142 -6.32 15.50 17.76
N LYS A 143 -5.57 15.89 18.80
CA LYS A 143 -6.01 15.77 20.20
C LYS A 143 -7.28 16.59 20.51
N ARG A 144 -7.51 17.69 19.79
CA ARG A 144 -8.75 18.49 19.90
C ARG A 144 -9.91 17.92 19.07
N GLY A 145 -9.72 16.78 18.40
CA GLY A 145 -10.74 16.10 17.60
C GLY A 145 -10.77 16.50 16.11
N GLU A 146 -9.72 17.15 15.61
CA GLU A 146 -9.64 17.35 14.16
C GLU A 146 -9.45 16.01 13.45
N HIS A 147 -10.12 15.88 12.29
CA HIS A 147 -10.13 14.64 11.53
C HIS A 147 -8.74 14.31 10.98
N VAL A 148 -8.31 13.08 11.21
CA VAL A 148 -7.14 12.45 10.62
C VAL A 148 -7.54 11.10 10.03
N PRO A 149 -7.03 10.69 8.85
CA PRO A 149 -7.27 9.35 8.32
C PRO A 149 -6.78 8.28 9.31
N VAL A 150 -7.62 7.31 9.68
CA VAL A 150 -7.27 6.25 10.64
C VAL A 150 -6.99 4.95 9.90
N MET A 151 -5.81 4.39 10.10
CA MET A 151 -5.29 3.23 9.35
C MET A 151 -6.24 2.01 9.41
N SER A 152 -6.74 1.70 10.62
CA SER A 152 -7.64 0.56 10.84
C SER A 152 -8.97 0.67 10.10
N GLU A 153 -9.48 1.88 9.86
CA GLU A 153 -10.74 2.07 9.12
C GLU A 153 -10.61 1.64 7.65
N TYR A 154 -9.47 1.89 7.03
CA TYR A 154 -9.22 1.45 5.65
C TYR A 154 -9.00 -0.06 5.58
N TYR A 155 -8.29 -0.64 6.54
CA TYR A 155 -8.15 -2.10 6.60
C TYR A 155 -9.48 -2.81 6.88
N MET A 156 -10.40 -2.20 7.63
CA MET A 156 -11.76 -2.73 7.79
C MET A 156 -12.56 -2.68 6.48
N LYS A 157 -12.41 -1.61 5.68
CA LYS A 157 -13.01 -1.56 4.34
C LYS A 157 -12.41 -2.62 3.42
N LEU A 158 -11.09 -2.83 3.47
CA LEU A 158 -10.39 -3.88 2.72
C LEU A 158 -10.90 -5.28 3.13
N TYR A 159 -11.06 -5.52 4.43
CA TYR A 159 -11.65 -6.74 4.97
C TYR A 159 -13.05 -7.03 4.40
N GLY A 160 -13.85 -6.00 4.19
CA GLY A 160 -15.19 -6.11 3.58
C GLY A 160 -15.17 -6.56 2.12
N ILE A 161 -14.06 -6.42 1.39
CA ILE A 161 -13.91 -6.91 0.02
C ILE A 161 -13.62 -8.41 0.01
N ASP A 162 -12.61 -8.84 0.76
CA ASP A 162 -12.23 -10.25 0.90
C ASP A 162 -11.49 -10.49 2.22
N ALA A 163 -12.20 -11.10 3.17
CA ALA A 163 -11.66 -11.41 4.49
C ALA A 163 -10.45 -12.35 4.44
N ASN A 164 -10.46 -13.35 3.54
CA ASN A 164 -9.39 -14.35 3.48
C ASN A 164 -8.05 -13.75 3.05
N LEU A 165 -8.09 -12.83 2.07
CA LEU A 165 -6.89 -12.23 1.51
C LEU A 165 -6.42 -11.00 2.29
N SER A 166 -7.23 -10.46 3.22
CA SER A 166 -6.94 -9.23 3.97
C SER A 166 -6.70 -9.41 5.47
N THR A 167 -6.96 -10.59 6.03
CA THR A 167 -6.84 -10.82 7.49
C THR A 167 -5.40 -10.99 7.93
N LYS A 168 -4.55 -11.58 7.10
CA LYS A 168 -3.18 -11.91 7.46
C LYS A 168 -2.20 -10.94 6.84
N PHE A 169 -1.32 -10.40 7.69
CA PHE A 169 -0.21 -9.57 7.28
C PHE A 169 1.03 -10.44 7.04
N TYR A 170 1.79 -10.09 6.02
CA TYR A 170 3.03 -10.76 5.63
C TYR A 170 4.11 -9.71 5.36
N PRO A 171 5.40 -10.04 5.51
CA PRO A 171 6.47 -9.20 4.98
C PRO A 171 6.16 -8.79 3.55
N ILE A 172 6.41 -7.52 3.19
CA ILE A 172 5.95 -6.90 1.94
C ILE A 172 6.25 -7.74 0.69
N ASN A 173 7.46 -8.31 0.59
CA ASN A 173 7.86 -9.13 -0.54
C ASN A 173 7.08 -10.46 -0.60
N THR A 174 6.76 -11.04 0.56
CA THR A 174 5.91 -12.22 0.66
C THR A 174 4.47 -11.91 0.27
N ALA A 175 3.91 -10.77 0.71
CA ALA A 175 2.57 -10.34 0.32
C ALA A 175 2.46 -10.15 -1.20
N ILE A 176 3.45 -9.52 -1.83
CA ILE A 176 3.51 -9.35 -3.30
C ILE A 176 3.58 -10.72 -3.99
N ARG A 177 4.44 -11.64 -3.54
CA ARG A 177 4.57 -12.98 -4.11
C ARG A 177 3.27 -13.76 -4.02
N LEU A 178 2.63 -13.77 -2.85
CA LEU A 178 1.35 -14.47 -2.64
C LEU A 178 0.23 -13.86 -3.49
N ALA A 179 0.20 -12.54 -3.69
CA ALA A 179 -0.75 -11.90 -4.57
C ALA A 179 -0.56 -12.32 -6.04
N ILE A 180 0.69 -12.47 -6.49
CA ILE A 180 1.00 -12.99 -7.84
C ILE A 180 0.54 -14.45 -7.96
N GLU A 181 0.80 -15.28 -6.96
CA GLU A 181 0.36 -16.67 -6.91
C GLU A 181 -1.17 -16.79 -6.97
N GLU A 182 -1.89 -15.93 -6.23
CA GLU A 182 -3.36 -15.87 -6.26
C GLU A 182 -3.88 -15.55 -7.66
N VAL A 183 -3.30 -14.54 -8.33
CA VAL A 183 -3.69 -14.14 -9.68
C VAL A 183 -3.37 -15.24 -10.69
N MET A 184 -2.16 -15.79 -10.69
CA MET A 184 -1.75 -16.85 -11.62
C MET A 184 -2.61 -18.10 -11.44
N SER A 185 -2.87 -18.52 -10.19
CA SER A 185 -3.73 -19.66 -9.87
C SER A 185 -5.17 -19.43 -10.34
N TYR A 186 -5.70 -18.21 -10.16
CA TYR A 186 -7.06 -17.87 -10.58
C TYR A 186 -7.23 -18.07 -12.09
N PHE A 187 -6.26 -17.68 -12.89
CA PHE A 187 -6.33 -17.77 -14.36
C PHE A 187 -5.88 -19.12 -14.91
N ALA A 188 -5.01 -19.88 -14.21
CA ALA A 188 -4.57 -21.20 -14.66
C ALA A 188 -5.72 -22.22 -14.82
N TYR A 189 -6.84 -22.02 -14.10
CA TYR A 189 -8.00 -22.91 -14.11
C TYR A 189 -9.21 -22.33 -14.87
N ARG A 190 -9.02 -21.24 -15.63
CA ARG A 190 -10.10 -20.60 -16.40
C ARG A 190 -9.72 -20.48 -17.86
N SER A 191 -10.70 -20.70 -18.74
CA SER A 191 -10.52 -20.55 -20.19
C SER A 191 -10.38 -19.07 -20.58
N ASP A 192 -9.70 -18.83 -21.72
CA ASP A 192 -9.49 -17.47 -22.26
C ASP A 192 -10.81 -16.70 -22.48
N GLU A 193 -11.92 -17.39 -22.74
CA GLU A 193 -13.25 -16.79 -22.89
C GLU A 193 -13.75 -16.05 -21.62
N VAL A 194 -13.34 -16.52 -20.42
CA VAL A 194 -13.68 -15.86 -19.16
C VAL A 194 -12.86 -14.59 -18.97
N LEU A 195 -11.65 -14.56 -19.52
CA LEU A 195 -10.77 -13.39 -19.50
C LEU A 195 -11.35 -12.23 -20.32
N GLU A 196 -11.84 -12.53 -21.53
CA GLU A 196 -12.43 -11.53 -22.43
C GLU A 196 -13.71 -10.93 -21.83
N GLN A 197 -14.58 -11.76 -21.22
CA GLN A 197 -15.81 -11.28 -20.56
C GLN A 197 -15.55 -10.44 -19.29
N GLU A 198 -14.51 -10.72 -18.54
CA GLU A 198 -14.12 -9.90 -17.38
C GLU A 198 -13.47 -8.57 -17.82
N GLU A 199 -12.94 -8.49 -19.04
CA GLU A 199 -12.38 -7.26 -19.64
C GLU A 199 -13.46 -6.33 -20.20
N GLU A 200 -14.49 -6.85 -20.85
CA GLU A 200 -15.60 -6.07 -21.41
C GLU A 200 -16.51 -5.46 -20.30
N GLY A 201 -16.46 -6.00 -19.08
CA GLY A 201 -17.17 -5.49 -17.89
C GLY A 201 -16.41 -4.43 -17.10
N LEU A 202 -15.23 -4.00 -17.56
CA LEU A 202 -14.36 -2.98 -16.94
C LEU A 202 -14.48 -1.63 -17.63
#